data_cf072e24cc5f366018f7b3e76e32c9a8
#
_entry.id   cf072e24cc5f366018f7b3e76e32c9a8
#
_cell.length_a   1.000
_cell.length_b   1.000
_cell.length_c   1.000
_cell.angle_alpha   90.00
_cell.angle_beta   90.00
_cell.angle_gamma   90.00
#
_symmetry.space_group_name_H-M   'P 1'
#
loop_
_entity.id
_entity.type
_entity.pdbx_description
1 polymer ?
#
loop_
_entity_poly.entity_id
_entity_poly.type
_entity_poly.pdbx_seq_one_letter_code
_entity_poly.pdbx_strand_id
1 'polypeptide(L)'
;MNDCEDQEMVIEQHIDGKEYALEGNLINSNLNKITIFDKPIEYKEPYFEESIYITPSELSEKLQNEIVELIDNACKKIGLENGPVHVEFKILDGDIFIIEINPRMIGGLCSKCLSFGLFKVSLEEITLHAFLYDELKPVELLSNYVGVLMLPTPKTGKFVSINQNELENIDNVSGVEITVFENSDLLEPPYGDKYLGFVFSQANEKALVLNALKNAMNTSMPIIK
;
A
#
# COMPACT_ATOMS: atom_id res chain seq x y z
N MET A 1 -11.74 25.07 0.87
CA MET A 1 -11.95 25.12 -0.61
C MET A 1 -11.19 26.28 -1.26
N ASN A 2 -10.02 26.64 -0.76
CA ASN A 2 -9.33 27.84 -1.26
C ASN A 2 -7.90 27.57 -1.79
N ASP A 3 -7.51 26.30 -1.98
CA ASP A 3 -6.12 25.98 -2.31
C ASP A 3 -5.94 25.19 -3.62
N CYS A 4 -6.97 25.13 -4.49
CA CYS A 4 -6.78 24.68 -5.87
C CYS A 4 -6.55 25.94 -6.72
N GLU A 5 -5.29 26.21 -7.08
CA GLU A 5 -4.93 27.24 -8.06
C GLU A 5 -5.50 26.92 -9.45
N ASP A 6 -5.66 25.64 -9.78
CA ASP A 6 -6.31 25.18 -11.00
C ASP A 6 -7.76 24.77 -10.71
N GLN A 7 -8.69 25.40 -11.44
CA GLN A 7 -10.14 25.13 -11.32
C GLN A 7 -10.57 23.89 -12.15
N GLU A 8 -9.64 22.99 -12.45
CA GLU A 8 -9.93 21.76 -13.17
C GLU A 8 -10.29 20.64 -12.17
N MET A 9 -11.34 19.87 -12.51
CA MET A 9 -11.83 18.77 -11.71
C MET A 9 -12.00 17.54 -12.59
N VAL A 10 -11.50 16.39 -12.11
CA VAL A 10 -11.76 15.09 -12.72
C VAL A 10 -12.98 14.48 -12.03
N ILE A 11 -13.96 14.05 -12.81
CA ILE A 11 -15.14 13.34 -12.33
C ILE A 11 -15.18 11.98 -13.02
N GLU A 12 -15.10 10.92 -12.23
CA GLU A 12 -15.09 9.55 -12.71
C GLU A 12 -16.24 8.74 -12.13
N GLN A 13 -16.58 7.64 -12.78
CA GLN A 13 -17.57 6.71 -12.27
C GLN A 13 -16.98 6.00 -11.03
N HIS A 14 -17.73 5.97 -9.93
CA HIS A 14 -17.37 5.15 -8.78
C HIS A 14 -17.53 3.65 -9.14
N ILE A 15 -16.54 2.85 -8.84
CA ILE A 15 -16.53 1.39 -9.04
C ILE A 15 -16.65 0.70 -7.67
N ASP A 16 -17.76 0.00 -7.45
CA ASP A 16 -18.07 -0.76 -6.24
C ASP A 16 -17.40 -2.15 -6.26
N GLY A 17 -16.07 -2.20 -6.29
CA GLY A 17 -15.30 -3.44 -6.37
C GLY A 17 -14.28 -3.56 -5.25
N LYS A 18 -13.79 -4.80 -5.02
CA LYS A 18 -12.65 -5.03 -4.14
C LYS A 18 -11.41 -4.40 -4.74
N GLU A 19 -10.67 -3.68 -3.91
CA GLU A 19 -9.50 -2.93 -4.33
C GLU A 19 -8.21 -3.68 -4.04
N TYR A 20 -7.25 -3.48 -4.94
CA TYR A 20 -5.93 -4.11 -4.95
C TYR A 20 -4.89 -3.12 -5.45
N ALA A 21 -3.61 -3.38 -5.13
CA ALA A 21 -2.50 -2.65 -5.70
C ALA A 21 -1.42 -3.60 -6.24
N LEU A 22 -0.91 -3.32 -7.44
CA LEU A 22 0.20 -4.05 -8.03
C LEU A 22 1.48 -3.21 -7.94
N GLU A 23 2.56 -3.86 -7.47
CA GLU A 23 3.93 -3.36 -7.59
C GLU A 23 4.67 -4.10 -8.69
N GLY A 24 5.31 -3.35 -9.57
CA GLY A 24 6.10 -3.92 -10.66
C GLY A 24 7.16 -2.97 -11.19
N ASN A 25 7.97 -3.50 -12.09
CA ASN A 25 8.91 -2.71 -12.88
C ASN A 25 8.66 -2.94 -14.37
N LEU A 26 8.60 -1.86 -15.11
CA LEU A 26 8.68 -1.90 -16.57
C LEU A 26 10.15 -2.04 -16.98
N ILE A 27 10.43 -3.00 -17.83
CA ILE A 27 11.74 -3.26 -18.40
C ILE A 27 11.54 -3.44 -19.91
N ASN A 28 12.10 -2.52 -20.69
CA ASN A 28 11.94 -2.54 -22.15
C ASN A 28 10.47 -2.65 -22.59
N SER A 29 9.63 -1.81 -22.01
CA SER A 29 8.15 -1.73 -22.22
C SER A 29 7.39 -3.02 -21.85
N ASN A 30 7.94 -3.89 -21.00
CA ASN A 30 7.26 -5.07 -20.49
C ASN A 30 7.12 -5.00 -18.97
N LEU A 31 5.92 -5.22 -18.48
CA LEU A 31 5.65 -5.21 -17.04
C LEU A 31 6.13 -6.50 -16.38
N ASN A 32 7.01 -6.36 -15.43
CA ASN A 32 7.49 -7.42 -14.56
C ASN A 32 6.86 -7.23 -13.17
N LYS A 33 5.85 -8.03 -12.85
CA LYS A 33 5.16 -8.00 -11.56
C LYS A 33 6.12 -8.43 -10.44
N ILE A 34 6.18 -7.64 -9.36
CA ILE A 34 6.86 -7.98 -8.11
C ILE A 34 5.86 -8.61 -7.16
N THR A 35 4.76 -7.93 -6.86
CA THR A 35 3.70 -8.46 -6.01
C THR A 35 2.36 -7.77 -6.25
N ILE A 36 1.27 -8.36 -5.70
CA ILE A 36 -0.04 -7.72 -5.60
C ILE A 36 -0.41 -7.67 -4.12
N PHE A 37 -0.85 -6.51 -3.67
CA PHE A 37 -1.44 -6.27 -2.36
C PHE A 37 -2.96 -6.37 -2.42
N ASP A 38 -3.54 -7.06 -1.47
CA ASP A 38 -4.96 -6.97 -1.15
C ASP A 38 -5.20 -5.79 -0.20
N LYS A 39 -6.27 -5.03 -0.43
CA LYS A 39 -6.78 -3.98 0.46
C LYS A 39 -8.06 -4.51 1.16
N PRO A 40 -7.94 -5.22 2.29
CA PRO A 40 -9.05 -5.99 2.88
C PRO A 40 -10.06 -5.14 3.66
N ILE A 41 -9.80 -3.85 3.85
CA ILE A 41 -10.70 -2.93 4.54
C ILE A 41 -11.37 -2.07 3.50
N GLU A 42 -12.69 -2.19 3.42
CA GLU A 42 -13.49 -1.29 2.59
C GLU A 42 -13.51 0.10 3.20
N TYR A 43 -13.40 1.10 2.35
CA TYR A 43 -13.47 2.49 2.77
C TYR A 43 -14.82 2.81 3.41
N LYS A 44 -14.79 3.66 4.44
CA LYS A 44 -16.01 4.25 4.99
C LYS A 44 -16.20 5.62 4.37
N GLU A 45 -17.33 5.79 3.68
CA GLU A 45 -17.72 7.12 3.25
C GLU A 45 -17.70 8.13 4.41
N PRO A 46 -17.39 9.39 4.16
CA PRO A 46 -17.17 10.01 2.83
C PRO A 46 -15.72 10.06 2.37
N TYR A 47 -14.78 9.42 3.07
CA TYR A 47 -13.34 9.51 2.81
C TYR A 47 -12.76 8.16 2.41
N PHE A 48 -11.83 8.18 1.46
CA PHE A 48 -11.11 7.01 0.93
C PHE A 48 -9.72 6.91 1.58
N GLU A 49 -9.68 6.83 2.93
CA GLU A 49 -8.42 6.73 3.64
C GLU A 49 -7.90 5.28 3.61
N GLU A 50 -6.69 5.11 3.09
CA GLU A 50 -6.04 3.82 3.04
C GLU A 50 -5.66 3.34 4.44
N SER A 51 -5.79 2.04 4.69
CA SER A 51 -5.56 1.50 6.03
C SER A 51 -4.66 0.26 6.05
N ILE A 52 -5.08 -0.86 5.45
CA ILE A 52 -4.36 -2.13 5.53
C ILE A 52 -4.07 -2.65 4.13
N TYR A 53 -2.80 -3.00 3.90
CA TYR A 53 -2.33 -3.74 2.74
C TYR A 53 -1.74 -5.07 3.15
N ILE A 54 -2.07 -6.16 2.45
CA ILE A 54 -1.54 -7.51 2.71
C ILE A 54 -1.08 -8.13 1.39
N THR A 55 0.09 -8.76 1.40
CA THR A 55 0.65 -9.46 0.24
C THR A 55 1.33 -10.77 0.68
N PRO A 56 1.49 -11.76 -0.22
CA PRO A 56 0.96 -11.84 -1.57
C PRO A 56 -0.56 -11.95 -1.62
N SER A 57 -1.14 -11.55 -2.74
CA SER A 57 -2.58 -11.71 -2.96
C SER A 57 -2.97 -13.18 -3.16
N GLU A 58 -4.17 -13.54 -2.67
CA GLU A 58 -4.76 -14.88 -2.88
C GLU A 58 -5.59 -14.97 -4.18
N LEU A 59 -5.54 -13.96 -5.04
CA LEU A 59 -6.13 -14.06 -6.38
C LEU A 59 -5.52 -15.24 -7.14
N SER A 60 -6.35 -15.96 -7.91
CA SER A 60 -5.88 -17.09 -8.69
C SER A 60 -4.77 -16.66 -9.66
N GLU A 61 -3.82 -17.55 -9.95
CA GLU A 61 -2.73 -17.27 -10.88
C GLU A 61 -3.25 -16.80 -12.25
N LYS A 62 -4.34 -17.41 -12.74
CA LYS A 62 -5.00 -17.00 -13.97
C LYS A 62 -5.41 -15.51 -13.92
N LEU A 63 -6.10 -15.11 -12.86
CA LEU A 63 -6.57 -13.73 -12.70
C LEU A 63 -5.39 -12.75 -12.52
N GLN A 64 -4.35 -13.13 -11.78
CA GLN A 64 -3.14 -12.32 -11.67
C GLN A 64 -2.47 -12.10 -13.03
N ASN A 65 -2.44 -13.10 -13.89
CA ASN A 65 -1.88 -12.98 -15.24
C ASN A 65 -2.76 -12.05 -16.12
N GLU A 66 -4.08 -12.15 -16.04
CA GLU A 66 -5.00 -11.23 -16.74
C GLU A 66 -4.82 -9.77 -16.27
N ILE A 67 -4.62 -9.55 -14.96
CA ILE A 67 -4.31 -8.22 -14.39
C ILE A 67 -2.99 -7.69 -14.95
N VAL A 68 -1.95 -8.50 -14.95
CA VAL A 68 -0.62 -8.11 -15.47
C VAL A 68 -0.71 -7.74 -16.95
N GLU A 69 -1.40 -8.54 -17.76
CA GLU A 69 -1.58 -8.26 -19.18
C GLU A 69 -2.35 -6.97 -19.43
N LEU A 70 -3.42 -6.73 -18.65
CA LEU A 70 -4.21 -5.50 -18.77
C LEU A 70 -3.37 -4.26 -18.44
N ILE A 71 -2.63 -4.31 -17.32
CA ILE A 71 -1.78 -3.19 -16.86
C ILE A 71 -0.62 -2.96 -17.82
N ASP A 72 0.04 -4.03 -18.29
CA ASP A 72 1.11 -3.95 -19.27
C ASP A 72 0.66 -3.24 -20.55
N ASN A 73 -0.51 -3.63 -21.07
CA ASN A 73 -1.11 -2.98 -22.22
C ASN A 73 -1.46 -1.51 -21.97
N ALA A 74 -1.93 -1.18 -20.78
CA ALA A 74 -2.24 0.21 -20.40
C ALA A 74 -0.96 1.05 -20.32
N CYS A 75 0.10 0.55 -19.65
CA CYS A 75 1.41 1.22 -19.58
C CYS A 75 1.99 1.50 -20.98
N LYS A 76 1.94 0.53 -21.88
CA LYS A 76 2.37 0.70 -23.28
C LYS A 76 1.59 1.80 -24.01
N LYS A 77 0.27 1.84 -23.83
CA LYS A 77 -0.58 2.86 -24.46
C LYS A 77 -0.31 4.29 -23.99
N ILE A 78 0.06 4.46 -22.73
CA ILE A 78 0.41 5.78 -22.17
C ILE A 78 1.91 6.12 -22.30
N GLY A 79 2.70 5.23 -22.93
CA GLY A 79 4.11 5.49 -23.25
C GLY A 79 5.08 5.28 -22.08
N LEU A 80 4.73 4.49 -21.07
CA LEU A 80 5.65 4.09 -20.01
C LEU A 80 6.52 2.92 -20.47
N GLU A 81 7.83 3.07 -20.44
CA GLU A 81 8.77 2.09 -21.00
C GLU A 81 9.64 1.42 -19.94
N ASN A 82 10.14 2.17 -18.98
CA ASN A 82 11.08 1.69 -17.96
C ASN A 82 10.82 2.34 -16.60
N GLY A 83 11.05 1.57 -15.54
CA GLY A 83 10.96 2.05 -14.16
C GLY A 83 9.84 1.42 -13.34
N PRO A 84 9.75 1.78 -12.07
CA PRO A 84 8.74 1.23 -11.17
C PRO A 84 7.35 1.73 -11.52
N VAL A 85 6.37 0.87 -11.30
CA VAL A 85 4.95 1.23 -11.37
C VAL A 85 4.21 0.70 -10.17
N HIS A 86 3.39 1.56 -9.59
CA HIS A 86 2.37 1.26 -8.60
C HIS A 86 1.01 1.46 -9.26
N VAL A 87 0.19 0.41 -9.30
CA VAL A 87 -1.09 0.45 -10.01
C VAL A 87 -2.21 0.03 -9.07
N GLU A 88 -3.18 0.91 -8.88
CA GLU A 88 -4.40 0.61 -8.14
C GLU A 88 -5.49 0.15 -9.10
N PHE A 89 -6.18 -0.90 -8.74
CA PHE A 89 -7.26 -1.45 -9.53
C PHE A 89 -8.34 -2.08 -8.67
N LYS A 90 -9.55 -2.16 -9.21
CA LYS A 90 -10.69 -2.84 -8.58
C LYS A 90 -11.17 -4.01 -9.41
N ILE A 91 -11.73 -5.00 -8.72
CA ILE A 91 -12.38 -6.14 -9.36
C ILE A 91 -13.85 -6.14 -8.93
N LEU A 92 -14.75 -6.05 -9.92
CA LEU A 92 -16.20 -6.10 -9.75
C LEU A 92 -16.78 -7.12 -10.73
N ASP A 93 -17.50 -8.12 -10.23
CA ASP A 93 -18.17 -9.17 -11.01
C ASP A 93 -17.25 -9.92 -12.00
N GLY A 94 -15.95 -9.95 -11.72
CA GLY A 94 -14.92 -10.58 -12.54
C GLY A 94 -14.23 -9.64 -13.53
N ASP A 95 -14.74 -8.43 -13.71
CA ASP A 95 -14.12 -7.39 -14.53
C ASP A 95 -13.06 -6.61 -13.72
N ILE A 96 -11.97 -6.24 -14.41
CA ILE A 96 -10.84 -5.51 -13.81
C ILE A 96 -10.90 -4.05 -14.28
N PHE A 97 -10.90 -3.13 -13.31
CA PHE A 97 -10.92 -1.68 -13.55
C PHE A 97 -9.65 -1.06 -12.99
N ILE A 98 -8.80 -0.52 -13.86
CA ILE A 98 -7.63 0.28 -13.44
C ILE A 98 -8.15 1.60 -12.90
N ILE A 99 -7.74 1.94 -11.67
CA ILE A 99 -8.11 3.20 -11.00
C ILE A 99 -7.00 4.23 -11.19
N GLU A 100 -5.73 3.83 -10.95
CA GLU A 100 -4.60 4.74 -11.06
C GLU A 100 -3.36 3.99 -11.52
N ILE A 101 -2.54 4.63 -12.37
CA ILE A 101 -1.20 4.17 -12.75
C ILE A 101 -0.19 5.23 -12.34
N ASN A 102 0.64 4.92 -11.36
CA ASN A 102 1.69 5.78 -10.86
C ASN A 102 3.06 5.30 -11.32
N PRO A 103 3.85 6.10 -12.06
CA PRO A 103 5.22 5.74 -12.44
C PRO A 103 6.20 5.93 -11.27
N ARG A 104 5.94 5.25 -10.17
CA ARG A 104 6.72 5.23 -8.93
C ARG A 104 6.43 3.95 -8.15
N MET A 105 7.22 3.68 -7.13
CA MET A 105 6.90 2.65 -6.12
C MET A 105 5.74 3.11 -5.21
N ILE A 106 5.15 2.17 -4.47
CA ILE A 106 4.16 2.43 -3.43
C ILE A 106 4.66 3.49 -2.45
N GLY A 107 3.74 4.37 -2.03
CA GLY A 107 4.05 5.49 -1.16
C GLY A 107 4.24 5.12 0.31
N GLY A 108 4.63 6.11 1.11
CA GLY A 108 4.85 5.98 2.54
C GLY A 108 5.95 4.97 2.87
N LEU A 109 5.76 4.20 3.92
CA LEU A 109 6.65 3.10 4.30
C LEU A 109 6.06 1.72 3.96
N CYS A 110 5.04 1.66 3.09
CA CYS A 110 4.33 0.41 2.78
C CYS A 110 5.23 -0.67 2.18
N SER A 111 6.25 -0.29 1.40
CA SER A 111 7.23 -1.22 0.85
C SER A 111 8.09 -1.94 1.90
N LYS A 112 8.21 -1.41 3.12
CA LYS A 112 9.05 -2.00 4.18
C LYS A 112 8.62 -3.41 4.57
N CYS A 113 7.33 -3.73 4.56
CA CYS A 113 6.87 -5.09 4.85
C CYS A 113 7.44 -6.13 3.87
N LEU A 114 7.78 -5.73 2.65
CA LEU A 114 8.41 -6.61 1.68
C LEU A 114 9.84 -6.98 2.09
N SER A 115 10.63 -5.99 2.55
CA SER A 115 12.06 -6.17 2.80
C SER A 115 12.39 -7.01 4.03
N PHE A 116 11.59 -6.96 5.09
CA PHE A 116 11.86 -7.75 6.29
C PHE A 116 10.88 -8.91 6.50
N GLY A 117 9.78 -8.94 5.80
CA GLY A 117 8.76 -9.98 5.95
C GLY A 117 8.60 -10.90 4.76
N LEU A 118 8.71 -10.42 3.53
CA LEU A 118 8.47 -11.22 2.32
C LEU A 118 9.76 -11.57 1.57
N PHE A 119 10.66 -10.60 1.38
CA PHE A 119 11.92 -10.76 0.65
C PHE A 119 13.12 -10.47 1.56
N LYS A 120 14.33 -10.88 1.16
CA LYS A 120 15.59 -10.48 1.81
C LYS A 120 16.11 -9.12 1.34
N VAL A 121 15.45 -8.52 0.35
CA VAL A 121 15.86 -7.28 -0.31
C VAL A 121 14.71 -6.29 -0.32
N SER A 122 15.02 -5.01 -0.36
CA SER A 122 14.00 -3.97 -0.41
C SER A 122 13.42 -3.80 -1.83
N LEU A 123 12.25 -3.17 -1.93
CA LEU A 123 11.64 -2.82 -3.21
C LEU A 123 12.54 -1.87 -4.00
N GLU A 124 13.21 -0.94 -3.30
CA GLU A 124 14.17 -0.02 -3.88
C GLU A 124 15.37 -0.74 -4.49
N GLU A 125 15.88 -1.78 -3.83
CA GLU A 125 16.98 -2.59 -4.33
C GLU A 125 16.56 -3.40 -5.57
N ILE A 126 15.35 -3.97 -5.59
CA ILE A 126 14.79 -4.67 -6.75
C ILE A 126 14.66 -3.70 -7.93
N THR A 127 14.12 -2.50 -7.69
CA THR A 127 13.93 -1.47 -8.70
C THR A 127 15.26 -0.96 -9.26
N LEU A 128 16.23 -0.69 -8.39
CA LEU A 128 17.56 -0.25 -8.82
C LEU A 128 18.27 -1.32 -9.65
N HIS A 129 18.13 -2.58 -9.25
CA HIS A 129 18.70 -3.71 -10.01
C HIS A 129 18.05 -3.79 -11.40
N ALA A 130 16.74 -3.68 -11.50
CA ALA A 130 16.02 -3.67 -12.78
C ALA A 130 16.50 -2.56 -13.71
N PHE A 131 16.75 -1.36 -13.16
CA PHE A 131 17.28 -0.23 -13.92
C PHE A 131 18.72 -0.42 -14.41
N LEU A 132 19.57 -1.10 -13.62
CA LEU A 132 21.00 -1.27 -13.94
C LEU A 132 21.26 -2.45 -14.87
N TYR A 133 20.43 -3.49 -14.82
CA TYR A 133 20.71 -4.78 -15.48
C TYR A 133 19.63 -5.23 -16.48
N ASP A 134 18.57 -4.44 -16.68
CA ASP A 134 17.42 -4.76 -17.52
C ASP A 134 16.73 -6.09 -17.15
N GLU A 135 16.79 -6.48 -15.88
CA GLU A 135 16.16 -7.67 -15.32
C GLU A 135 15.75 -7.48 -13.86
N LEU A 136 14.68 -8.14 -13.40
CA LEU A 136 14.36 -8.15 -11.97
C LEU A 136 15.42 -8.92 -11.18
N LYS A 137 15.78 -8.37 -10.01
CA LYS A 137 16.61 -9.09 -9.06
C LYS A 137 15.89 -10.35 -8.59
N PRO A 138 16.51 -11.55 -8.68
CA PRO A 138 15.97 -12.75 -8.06
C PRO A 138 15.77 -12.55 -6.55
N VAL A 139 14.62 -12.91 -6.04
CA VAL A 139 14.29 -12.77 -4.61
C VAL A 139 13.98 -14.11 -3.98
N GLU A 140 14.33 -14.26 -2.70
CA GLU A 140 13.98 -15.41 -1.88
C GLU A 140 12.82 -15.00 -0.97
N LEU A 141 11.75 -15.80 -0.94
CA LEU A 141 10.62 -15.59 -0.04
C LEU A 141 11.00 -16.01 1.38
N LEU A 142 10.78 -15.10 2.36
CA LEU A 142 11.07 -15.32 3.78
C LEU A 142 9.84 -15.74 4.56
N SER A 143 8.66 -15.27 4.17
CA SER A 143 7.40 -15.54 4.83
C SER A 143 6.31 -15.83 3.81
N ASN A 144 5.20 -16.40 4.26
CA ASN A 144 4.06 -16.62 3.39
C ASN A 144 3.24 -15.35 3.17
N TYR A 145 3.01 -14.56 4.24
CA TYR A 145 2.21 -13.33 4.18
C TYR A 145 2.82 -12.23 5.03
N VAL A 146 2.73 -11.02 4.52
CA VAL A 146 3.12 -9.79 5.22
C VAL A 146 2.06 -8.72 4.99
N GLY A 147 2.01 -7.75 5.87
CA GLY A 147 1.10 -6.62 5.71
C GLY A 147 1.57 -5.39 6.44
N VAL A 148 0.93 -4.28 6.12
CA VAL A 148 1.15 -2.97 6.73
C VAL A 148 -0.19 -2.33 7.05
N LEU A 149 -0.25 -1.70 8.22
CA LEU A 149 -1.31 -0.78 8.62
C LEU A 149 -0.76 0.63 8.61
N MET A 150 -1.42 1.51 7.91
CA MET A 150 -1.23 2.96 8.00
C MET A 150 -2.09 3.48 9.16
N LEU A 151 -1.47 3.97 10.23
CA LEU A 151 -2.16 4.48 11.41
C LEU A 151 -2.82 5.81 11.09
N PRO A 152 -4.16 5.91 11.07
CA PRO A 152 -4.85 7.12 10.68
C PRO A 152 -4.73 8.23 11.73
N THR A 153 -4.96 9.47 11.30
CA THR A 153 -5.11 10.63 12.18
C THR A 153 -6.59 10.76 12.58
N PRO A 154 -6.98 10.37 13.81
CA PRO A 154 -8.40 10.25 14.18
C PRO A 154 -9.11 11.57 14.46
N LYS A 155 -8.36 12.66 14.67
CA LYS A 155 -8.88 14.02 14.90
C LYS A 155 -7.82 15.08 14.68
N THR A 156 -8.27 16.28 14.42
CA THR A 156 -7.45 17.49 14.37
C THR A 156 -6.90 17.86 15.74
N GLY A 157 -5.64 18.30 15.82
CA GLY A 157 -5.00 18.77 17.05
C GLY A 157 -3.48 18.63 17.04
N LYS A 158 -2.88 18.73 18.22
CA LYS A 158 -1.43 18.51 18.40
C LYS A 158 -1.15 17.10 18.89
N PHE A 159 -0.30 16.38 18.17
CA PHE A 159 0.15 15.06 18.58
C PHE A 159 0.98 15.14 19.86
N VAL A 160 0.64 14.32 20.85
CA VAL A 160 1.38 14.20 22.11
C VAL A 160 2.15 12.89 22.14
N SER A 161 1.46 11.77 22.01
CA SER A 161 2.08 10.46 22.05
C SER A 161 1.15 9.36 21.54
N ILE A 162 1.75 8.19 21.28
CA ILE A 162 1.07 6.91 21.08
C ILE A 162 1.85 5.83 21.81
N ASN A 163 1.17 4.82 22.36
CA ASN A 163 1.83 3.73 23.07
C ASN A 163 2.40 2.69 22.10
N GLN A 164 3.59 2.98 21.57
CA GLN A 164 4.27 2.11 20.61
C GLN A 164 4.54 0.71 21.19
N ASN A 165 4.93 0.60 22.46
CA ASN A 165 5.18 -0.69 23.10
C ASN A 165 3.95 -1.59 23.13
N GLU A 166 2.76 -1.03 23.27
CA GLU A 166 1.51 -1.80 23.25
C GLU A 166 1.25 -2.40 21.86
N LEU A 167 1.53 -1.64 20.81
CA LEU A 167 1.44 -2.11 19.43
C LEU A 167 2.47 -3.19 19.11
N GLU A 168 3.70 -3.03 19.55
CA GLU A 168 4.81 -3.99 19.36
C GLU A 168 4.58 -5.33 20.07
N ASN A 169 3.77 -5.36 21.14
CA ASN A 169 3.44 -6.57 21.88
C ASN A 169 2.23 -7.35 21.30
N ILE A 170 1.63 -6.90 20.22
CA ILE A 170 0.56 -7.64 19.54
C ILE A 170 1.17 -8.84 18.80
N ASP A 171 0.58 -10.02 18.98
CA ASP A 171 1.03 -11.22 18.28
C ASP A 171 1.08 -11.02 16.76
N ASN A 172 2.15 -11.49 16.11
CA ASN A 172 2.47 -11.34 14.68
C ASN A 172 2.74 -9.90 14.20
N VAL A 173 2.80 -8.91 15.09
CA VAL A 173 3.41 -7.61 14.74
C VAL A 173 4.92 -7.79 14.71
N SER A 174 5.56 -7.35 13.64
CA SER A 174 7.01 -7.46 13.40
C SER A 174 7.74 -6.12 13.46
N GLY A 175 7.00 -5.02 13.50
CA GLY A 175 7.58 -3.69 13.67
C GLY A 175 6.53 -2.59 13.70
N VAL A 176 6.89 -1.48 14.34
CA VAL A 176 6.08 -0.26 14.45
C VAL A 176 6.97 0.94 14.18
N GLU A 177 6.56 1.83 13.32
CA GLU A 177 7.25 3.11 13.06
C GLU A 177 6.29 4.26 13.21
N ILE A 178 6.53 5.13 14.18
CA ILE A 178 5.79 6.38 14.35
C ILE A 178 6.54 7.46 13.61
N THR A 179 5.86 8.12 12.66
CA THR A 179 6.47 9.08 11.73
C THR A 179 6.18 10.53 12.09
N VAL A 180 5.28 10.76 13.04
CA VAL A 180 4.95 12.11 13.55
C VAL A 180 5.75 12.41 14.81
N PHE A 181 6.16 13.66 14.97
CA PHE A 181 6.89 14.14 16.16
C PHE A 181 5.92 14.72 17.18
N GLU A 182 6.30 14.68 18.46
CA GLU A 182 5.58 15.38 19.51
C GLU A 182 5.39 16.87 19.17
N ASN A 183 4.19 17.38 19.43
CA ASN A 183 3.72 18.74 19.08
C ASN A 183 3.50 19.01 17.58
N SER A 184 3.60 17.99 16.70
CA SER A 184 3.17 18.16 15.30
C SER A 184 1.70 18.52 15.22
N ASP A 185 1.36 19.46 14.34
CA ASP A 185 -0.01 19.76 13.99
C ASP A 185 -0.55 18.67 13.08
N LEU A 186 -1.69 18.13 13.47
CA LEU A 186 -2.43 17.09 12.75
C LEU A 186 -3.76 17.64 12.30
N LEU A 187 -4.16 17.25 11.10
CA LEU A 187 -5.48 17.48 10.55
C LEU A 187 -6.13 16.15 10.27
N GLU A 188 -7.37 15.97 10.70
CA GLU A 188 -8.16 14.77 10.34
C GLU A 188 -8.58 14.81 8.87
N PRO A 189 -8.81 13.66 8.23
CA PRO A 189 -9.33 13.58 6.87
C PRO A 189 -10.68 14.32 6.73
N PRO A 190 -10.94 15.00 5.61
CA PRO A 190 -10.12 15.11 4.41
C PRO A 190 -9.14 16.31 4.42
N TYR A 191 -8.98 16.96 5.57
CA TYR A 191 -8.19 18.20 5.68
C TYR A 191 -6.70 17.94 5.88
N GLY A 192 -6.30 16.70 6.16
CA GLY A 192 -4.92 16.26 6.32
C GLY A 192 -4.65 14.95 5.58
N ASP A 193 -3.37 14.74 5.26
CA ASP A 193 -2.83 13.61 4.52
C ASP A 193 -1.81 12.78 5.32
N LYS A 194 -1.64 13.09 6.62
CA LYS A 194 -0.62 12.47 7.46
C LYS A 194 -1.14 11.25 8.19
N TYR A 195 -0.43 10.15 8.02
CA TYR A 195 -0.52 9.00 8.93
C TYR A 195 0.36 9.23 10.16
N LEU A 196 -0.09 8.75 11.32
CA LEU A 196 0.70 8.81 12.56
C LEU A 196 1.92 7.91 12.51
N GLY A 197 1.85 6.85 11.71
CA GLY A 197 2.91 5.86 11.56
C GLY A 197 2.42 4.61 10.83
N PHE A 198 3.23 3.55 10.93
CA PHE A 198 3.01 2.28 10.25
C PHE A 198 3.22 1.12 11.20
N VAL A 199 2.34 0.13 11.14
CA VAL A 199 2.50 -1.14 11.85
C VAL A 199 2.66 -2.25 10.82
N PHE A 200 3.69 -3.07 11.00
CA PHE A 200 4.03 -4.16 10.10
C PHE A 200 3.73 -5.50 10.74
N SER A 201 3.25 -6.44 9.96
CA SER A 201 2.92 -7.79 10.42
C SER A 201 3.42 -8.84 9.44
N GLN A 202 3.80 -10.01 9.96
CA GLN A 202 4.15 -11.18 9.15
C GLN A 202 3.67 -12.47 9.83
N ALA A 203 3.18 -13.42 9.02
CA ALA A 203 2.77 -14.74 9.50
C ALA A 203 2.71 -15.75 8.35
N ASN A 204 2.50 -17.03 8.71
CA ASN A 204 2.31 -18.09 7.73
C ASN A 204 0.90 -18.13 7.13
N GLU A 205 -0.05 -17.41 7.71
CA GLU A 205 -1.44 -17.33 7.26
C GLU A 205 -1.88 -15.87 7.14
N LYS A 206 -2.55 -15.53 6.03
CA LYS A 206 -3.08 -14.19 5.78
C LYS A 206 -4.01 -13.69 6.88
N ALA A 207 -4.85 -14.61 7.41
CA ALA A 207 -5.79 -14.28 8.48
C ALA A 207 -5.09 -13.80 9.76
N LEU A 208 -3.90 -14.36 10.08
CA LEU A 208 -3.10 -13.94 11.25
C LEU A 208 -2.55 -12.53 11.04
N VAL A 209 -2.05 -12.22 9.83
CA VAL A 209 -1.59 -10.88 9.47
C VAL A 209 -2.75 -9.88 9.58
N LEU A 210 -3.90 -10.19 8.98
CA LEU A 210 -5.07 -9.31 9.03
C LEU A 210 -5.55 -9.07 10.46
N ASN A 211 -5.59 -10.11 11.29
CA ASN A 211 -6.01 -9.98 12.68
C ASN A 211 -5.04 -9.14 13.50
N ALA A 212 -3.72 -9.32 13.33
CA ALA A 212 -2.71 -8.51 13.99
C ALA A 212 -2.87 -7.02 13.66
N LEU A 213 -3.02 -6.68 12.36
CA LEU A 213 -3.17 -5.30 11.91
C LEU A 213 -4.51 -4.68 12.36
N LYS A 214 -5.61 -5.45 12.34
CA LYS A 214 -6.90 -5.00 12.91
C LYS A 214 -6.82 -4.78 14.42
N ASN A 215 -6.13 -5.65 15.16
CA ASN A 215 -5.90 -5.45 16.58
C ASN A 215 -5.08 -4.18 16.83
N ALA A 216 -4.02 -3.95 16.05
CA ALA A 216 -3.23 -2.74 16.13
C ALA A 216 -4.07 -1.48 15.86
N MET A 217 -4.93 -1.51 14.83
CA MET A 217 -5.83 -0.40 14.52
C MET A 217 -6.79 -0.08 15.69
N ASN A 218 -7.33 -1.12 16.34
CA ASN A 218 -8.26 -0.95 17.47
C ASN A 218 -7.56 -0.55 18.79
N THR A 219 -6.29 -0.95 18.96
CA THR A 219 -5.49 -0.68 20.17
C THR A 219 -4.82 0.69 20.08
N SER A 220 -4.53 1.19 18.87
CA SER A 220 -3.85 2.46 18.68
C SER A 220 -4.72 3.63 19.17
N MET A 221 -4.42 4.11 20.38
CA MET A 221 -5.09 5.26 21.00
C MET A 221 -4.11 6.43 21.12
N PRO A 222 -3.95 7.27 20.07
CA PRO A 222 -3.06 8.41 20.13
C PRO A 222 -3.62 9.47 21.08
N ILE A 223 -2.74 10.11 21.85
CA ILE A 223 -3.07 11.30 22.62
C ILE A 223 -2.86 12.52 21.75
N ILE A 224 -3.96 13.20 21.42
CA ILE A 224 -3.98 14.43 20.61
C ILE A 224 -4.72 15.49 21.42
N LYS A 225 -4.11 16.69 21.59
CA LYS A 225 -4.68 17.84 22.31
C LYS A 225 -5.15 18.93 21.37
#